data_6526004eafe8c165c6845ea36cd20779
#
_entry.id   6526004eafe8c165c6845ea36cd20779
#
_cell.length_a   1.000
_cell.length_b   1.000
_cell.length_c   1.000
_cell.angle_alpha   90.00
_cell.angle_beta   90.00
_cell.angle_gamma   90.00
#
_symmetry.space_group_name_H-M   'P 1'
#
loop_
_entity.id
_entity.type
_entity.pdbx_description
1 polymer ?
#
loop_
_entity_poly.entity_id
_entity_poly.type
_entity_poly.pdbx_seq_one_letter_code
_entity_poly.pdbx_strand_id
1 'polypeptide(L)'
;MIRKLAPYTKGYRVWIFLGVLCSAGEAVLELLLPKAMSQIVDVGIANGDKAYILAMGLKMILMALASLVMGVGAAALAARAGMGFGANVRAAEYAQVQRFSFANIERFSTASLITRLTNDVSSVQMTLMMGMRMLVRAPVMLITALVMALTISLQLSQVFLVVLPLLLLLVAIVIRYVGPFFTALQKSTDDLNLVVQEDLNAIRVVKSFVREDREQEKFTQRSETLRQTAERAFSFVVLFVPLVTLIMGGTIMAIMWLGGHYVVEGTMLSGDLIAFFTYASEILMSLMMVAMVMMVLTRSIACGKRIVEVLEEQPEITDSAADPALTVENGEVDFDHVYFKYHKDSDAWNLEDVCLHIKSGMTVGILGGTGSAKSTLVSLIPRLYEATEGAVSVGGHDVREYTMEALRQGCAMVLQKNTLFSGTIRENLRWGREDATDAEMEEACRMACADEFISRMPDGYDTHIEQGGANVSGGQKQRLCIARAILRRPRVLILDDSTSAVDTATDARIRAALRQALPGSTKLIIAQRISSVMDADLIVVLDDGKISGAGTHDQLMASNRIYQEVYKSQQEGATIDG
;
A
#
# COMPACT_ATOMS: atom_id res chain seq x y z
N MET A 1 -5.76 14.78 8.83
CA MET A 1 -5.77 14.21 7.48
C MET A 1 -5.87 15.28 6.40
N ILE A 2 -7.02 15.98 6.21
CA ILE A 2 -7.21 16.94 5.10
C ILE A 2 -6.08 17.98 5.04
N ARG A 3 -5.73 18.61 6.16
CA ARG A 3 -4.63 19.59 6.23
C ARG A 3 -3.27 19.01 5.79
N LYS A 4 -3.03 17.70 6.05
CA LYS A 4 -1.78 17.03 5.71
C LYS A 4 -1.72 16.60 4.23
N LEU A 5 -2.87 16.28 3.62
CA LEU A 5 -2.97 15.95 2.20
C LEU A 5 -3.16 17.17 1.29
N ALA A 6 -3.57 18.32 1.84
CA ALA A 6 -3.76 19.56 1.08
C ALA A 6 -2.52 20.06 0.29
N PRO A 7 -1.26 19.88 0.75
CA PRO A 7 -0.10 20.24 -0.05
C PRO A 7 -0.02 19.54 -1.40
N TYR A 8 -0.50 18.30 -1.50
CA TYR A 8 -0.47 17.49 -2.72
C TYR A 8 -1.48 17.91 -3.78
N THR A 9 -2.38 18.86 -3.46
CA THR A 9 -3.22 19.56 -4.45
C THR A 9 -2.46 20.65 -5.21
N LYS A 10 -1.19 20.90 -4.89
CA LYS A 10 -0.35 21.92 -5.57
C LYS A 10 -0.29 21.60 -7.07
N GLY A 11 -0.49 22.64 -7.89
CA GLY A 11 -0.62 22.52 -9.36
C GLY A 11 -2.07 22.30 -9.84
N TYR A 12 -3.00 21.87 -8.96
CA TYR A 12 -4.39 21.60 -9.32
C TYR A 12 -5.42 22.49 -8.60
N ARG A 13 -4.98 23.42 -7.73
CA ARG A 13 -5.87 24.28 -6.94
C ARG A 13 -6.80 25.14 -7.79
N VAL A 14 -6.31 25.67 -8.93
CA VAL A 14 -7.13 26.47 -9.86
C VAL A 14 -8.21 25.60 -10.47
N TRP A 15 -7.89 24.36 -10.87
CA TRP A 15 -8.86 23.42 -11.43
C TRP A 15 -9.92 23.00 -10.41
N ILE A 16 -9.53 22.84 -9.14
CA ILE A 16 -10.46 22.58 -8.02
C ILE A 16 -11.41 23.75 -7.88
N PHE A 17 -10.91 24.98 -7.80
CA PHE A 17 -11.74 26.17 -7.64
C PHE A 17 -12.71 26.37 -8.80
N LEU A 18 -12.23 26.27 -10.04
CA LEU A 18 -13.08 26.40 -11.22
C LEU A 18 -14.12 25.26 -11.30
N GLY A 19 -13.74 24.03 -10.95
CA GLY A 19 -14.66 22.89 -10.92
C GLY A 19 -15.78 23.08 -9.89
N VAL A 20 -15.46 23.59 -8.71
CA VAL A 20 -16.44 23.96 -7.67
C VAL A 20 -17.37 25.07 -8.16
N LEU A 21 -16.81 26.10 -8.79
CA LEU A 21 -17.60 27.22 -9.34
C LEU A 21 -18.55 26.74 -10.46
N CYS A 22 -18.08 25.90 -11.36
CA CYS A 22 -18.89 25.30 -12.41
C CYS A 22 -20.02 24.42 -11.83
N SER A 23 -19.72 23.61 -10.80
CA SER A 23 -20.73 22.75 -10.15
C SER A 23 -21.80 23.58 -9.42
N ALA A 24 -21.41 24.66 -8.76
CA ALA A 24 -22.35 25.58 -8.13
C ALA A 24 -23.21 26.32 -9.17
N GLY A 25 -22.57 26.78 -10.26
CA GLY A 25 -23.28 27.47 -11.35
C GLY A 25 -24.26 26.56 -12.08
N GLU A 26 -23.91 25.30 -12.33
CA GLU A 26 -24.80 24.26 -12.87
C GLU A 26 -26.07 24.13 -12.00
N ALA A 27 -25.88 23.97 -10.68
CA ALA A 27 -26.97 23.81 -9.72
C ALA A 27 -27.92 25.02 -9.69
N VAL A 28 -27.37 26.24 -9.73
CA VAL A 28 -28.18 27.47 -9.76
C VAL A 28 -28.97 27.61 -11.07
N LEU A 29 -28.33 27.37 -12.23
CA LEU A 29 -29.00 27.45 -13.54
C LEU A 29 -30.13 26.43 -13.65
N GLU A 30 -29.94 25.22 -13.15
CA GLU A 30 -30.95 24.17 -13.13
C GLU A 30 -32.19 24.58 -12.34
N LEU A 31 -32.03 25.24 -11.20
CA LEU A 31 -33.11 25.72 -10.34
C LEU A 31 -33.80 26.99 -10.86
N LEU A 32 -33.26 27.66 -11.85
CA LEU A 32 -33.94 28.77 -12.53
C LEU A 32 -34.95 28.31 -13.60
N LEU A 33 -34.82 27.08 -14.11
CA LEU A 33 -35.71 26.52 -15.14
C LEU A 33 -37.17 26.39 -14.66
N PRO A 34 -37.48 25.87 -13.45
CA PRO A 34 -38.84 25.79 -12.96
C PRO A 34 -39.53 27.18 -12.85
N LYS A 35 -38.76 28.22 -12.47
CA LYS A 35 -39.28 29.58 -12.41
C LYS A 35 -39.59 30.14 -13.81
N ALA A 36 -38.76 29.87 -14.80
CA ALA A 36 -39.04 30.25 -16.19
C ALA A 36 -40.26 29.51 -16.74
N MET A 37 -40.43 28.21 -16.36
CA MET A 37 -41.60 27.42 -16.71
C MET A 37 -42.88 27.98 -16.08
N SER A 38 -42.84 28.39 -14.80
CA SER A 38 -43.98 29.06 -14.16
C SER A 38 -44.42 30.31 -14.94
N GLN A 39 -43.47 31.12 -15.39
CA GLN A 39 -43.78 32.32 -16.19
C GLN A 39 -44.41 31.99 -17.55
N ILE A 40 -44.03 30.89 -18.21
CA ILE A 40 -44.70 30.43 -19.43
C ILE A 40 -46.15 30.10 -19.16
N VAL A 41 -46.43 29.40 -18.04
CA VAL A 41 -47.81 28.99 -17.68
C VAL A 41 -48.66 30.21 -17.28
N ASP A 42 -48.16 31.03 -16.36
CA ASP A 42 -48.93 32.08 -15.70
C ASP A 42 -49.08 33.35 -16.55
N VAL A 43 -48.15 33.63 -17.47
CA VAL A 43 -48.21 34.82 -18.32
C VAL A 43 -48.47 34.43 -19.78
N GLY A 44 -47.66 33.51 -20.32
CA GLY A 44 -47.71 33.15 -21.74
C GLY A 44 -49.01 32.44 -22.12
N ILE A 45 -49.35 31.34 -21.42
CA ILE A 45 -50.54 30.53 -21.72
C ILE A 45 -51.79 31.26 -21.27
N ALA A 46 -51.78 31.85 -20.07
CA ALA A 46 -52.96 32.57 -19.54
C ALA A 46 -53.40 33.73 -20.43
N ASN A 47 -52.47 34.44 -21.08
CA ASN A 47 -52.73 35.55 -21.97
C ASN A 47 -52.77 35.14 -23.45
N GLY A 48 -52.52 33.89 -23.82
CA GLY A 48 -52.42 33.41 -25.19
C GLY A 48 -51.27 34.01 -26.00
N ASP A 49 -50.27 34.60 -25.36
CA ASP A 49 -49.12 35.27 -25.98
C ASP A 49 -48.08 34.28 -26.47
N LYS A 50 -48.19 33.88 -27.74
CA LYS A 50 -47.24 32.96 -28.40
C LYS A 50 -45.85 33.53 -28.51
N ALA A 51 -45.67 34.84 -28.66
CA ALA A 51 -44.36 35.46 -28.78
C ALA A 51 -43.62 35.38 -27.45
N TYR A 52 -44.29 35.63 -26.33
CA TYR A 52 -43.74 35.47 -24.98
C TYR A 52 -43.33 34.03 -24.68
N ILE A 53 -44.19 33.05 -25.05
CA ILE A 53 -43.88 31.62 -24.87
C ILE A 53 -42.61 31.22 -25.63
N LEU A 54 -42.48 31.65 -26.90
CA LEU A 54 -41.31 31.37 -27.72
C LEU A 54 -40.03 32.02 -27.15
N ALA A 55 -40.11 33.28 -26.73
CA ALA A 55 -38.96 34.00 -26.14
C ALA A 55 -38.53 33.36 -24.84
N MET A 56 -39.44 32.97 -23.96
CA MET A 56 -39.15 32.32 -22.70
C MET A 56 -38.64 30.88 -22.91
N GLY A 57 -39.20 30.14 -23.89
CA GLY A 57 -38.71 28.82 -24.28
C GLY A 57 -37.27 28.86 -24.82
N LEU A 58 -36.93 29.86 -25.65
CA LEU A 58 -35.56 30.07 -26.11
C LEU A 58 -34.61 30.38 -24.93
N LYS A 59 -35.05 31.23 -23.97
CA LYS A 59 -34.29 31.51 -22.75
C LYS A 59 -34.05 30.24 -21.94
N MET A 60 -35.03 29.36 -21.78
CA MET A 60 -34.87 28.08 -21.08
C MET A 60 -33.86 27.16 -21.81
N ILE A 61 -33.90 27.09 -23.14
CA ILE A 61 -32.91 26.34 -23.93
C ILE A 61 -31.49 26.87 -23.70
N LEU A 62 -31.32 28.20 -23.73
CA LEU A 62 -30.02 28.82 -23.47
C LEU A 62 -29.52 28.54 -22.05
N MET A 63 -30.42 28.59 -21.06
CA MET A 63 -30.09 28.24 -19.67
C MET A 63 -29.69 26.75 -19.53
N ALA A 64 -30.43 25.87 -20.18
CA ALA A 64 -30.12 24.45 -20.20
C ALA A 64 -28.77 24.14 -20.88
N LEU A 65 -28.47 24.81 -22.00
CA LEU A 65 -27.16 24.70 -22.66
C LEU A 65 -26.04 25.25 -21.78
N ALA A 66 -26.24 26.36 -21.11
CA ALA A 66 -25.26 26.91 -20.16
C ALA A 66 -25.01 25.94 -18.97
N SER A 67 -26.09 25.35 -18.44
CA SER A 67 -26.01 24.33 -17.38
C SER A 67 -25.24 23.09 -17.87
N LEU A 68 -25.50 22.62 -19.09
CA LEU A 68 -24.78 21.51 -19.71
C LEU A 68 -23.26 21.81 -19.80
N VAL A 69 -22.88 22.98 -20.30
CA VAL A 69 -21.48 23.39 -20.42
C VAL A 69 -20.81 23.43 -19.06
N MET A 70 -21.50 24.02 -18.06
CA MET A 70 -20.98 24.03 -16.68
C MET A 70 -20.86 22.63 -16.07
N GLY A 71 -21.85 21.75 -16.30
CA GLY A 71 -21.82 20.37 -15.80
C GLY A 71 -20.69 19.53 -16.41
N VAL A 72 -20.51 19.63 -17.74
CA VAL A 72 -19.38 18.99 -18.44
C VAL A 72 -18.05 19.58 -17.96
N GLY A 73 -17.98 20.92 -17.82
CA GLY A 73 -16.81 21.60 -17.27
C GLY A 73 -16.47 21.16 -15.86
N ALA A 74 -17.46 21.10 -14.97
CA ALA A 74 -17.29 20.62 -13.60
C ALA A 74 -16.75 19.18 -13.55
N ALA A 75 -17.28 18.28 -14.41
CA ALA A 75 -16.85 16.90 -14.49
C ALA A 75 -15.39 16.78 -14.99
N ALA A 76 -15.04 17.48 -16.07
CA ALA A 76 -13.71 17.47 -16.65
C ALA A 76 -12.65 18.04 -15.70
N LEU A 77 -12.98 19.17 -15.03
CA LEU A 77 -12.09 19.82 -14.06
C LEU A 77 -11.90 18.97 -12.80
N ALA A 78 -12.97 18.33 -12.30
CA ALA A 78 -12.92 17.42 -11.17
C ALA A 78 -12.05 16.18 -11.49
N ALA A 79 -12.21 15.59 -12.68
CA ALA A 79 -11.43 14.46 -13.13
C ALA A 79 -9.93 14.83 -13.20
N ARG A 80 -9.60 15.96 -13.84
CA ARG A 80 -8.21 16.44 -13.96
C ARG A 80 -7.59 16.72 -12.60
N ALA A 81 -8.30 17.39 -11.70
CA ALA A 81 -7.83 17.70 -10.37
C ALA A 81 -7.66 16.45 -9.50
N GLY A 82 -8.64 15.54 -9.52
CA GLY A 82 -8.58 14.31 -8.73
C GLY A 82 -7.49 13.36 -9.18
N MET A 83 -7.35 13.15 -10.50
CA MET A 83 -6.30 12.29 -11.06
C MET A 83 -4.90 12.86 -10.77
N GLY A 84 -4.71 14.16 -10.95
CA GLY A 84 -3.45 14.82 -10.66
C GLY A 84 -3.09 14.80 -9.17
N PHE A 85 -4.06 15.02 -8.29
CA PHE A 85 -3.89 14.87 -6.85
C PHE A 85 -3.47 13.44 -6.49
N GLY A 86 -4.16 12.41 -7.03
CA GLY A 86 -3.81 11.02 -6.80
C GLY A 86 -2.39 10.67 -7.26
N ALA A 87 -1.97 11.20 -8.42
CA ALA A 87 -0.61 11.01 -8.92
C ALA A 87 0.45 11.63 -7.98
N ASN A 88 0.21 12.86 -7.50
CA ASN A 88 1.10 13.54 -6.56
C ASN A 88 1.23 12.78 -5.23
N VAL A 89 0.11 12.26 -4.70
CA VAL A 89 0.11 11.48 -3.45
C VAL A 89 0.88 10.18 -3.64
N ARG A 90 0.63 9.43 -4.74
CA ARG A 90 1.36 8.18 -5.03
C ARG A 90 2.86 8.41 -5.18
N ALA A 91 3.24 9.48 -5.89
CA ALA A 91 4.65 9.82 -6.07
C ALA A 91 5.33 10.12 -4.73
N ALA A 92 4.68 10.90 -3.86
CA ALA A 92 5.20 11.25 -2.55
C ALA A 92 5.27 10.04 -1.61
N GLU A 93 4.23 9.20 -1.60
CA GLU A 93 4.17 7.98 -0.79
C GLU A 93 5.23 6.97 -1.23
N TYR A 94 5.39 6.78 -2.54
CA TYR A 94 6.43 5.91 -3.09
C TYR A 94 7.83 6.42 -2.78
N ALA A 95 8.07 7.73 -2.93
CA ALA A 95 9.35 8.34 -2.56
C ALA A 95 9.66 8.16 -1.07
N GLN A 96 8.65 8.23 -0.20
CA GLN A 96 8.81 7.99 1.23
C GLN A 96 9.12 6.53 1.55
N VAL A 97 8.43 5.58 0.90
CA VAL A 97 8.69 4.13 1.05
C VAL A 97 10.11 3.77 0.63
N GLN A 98 10.65 4.42 -0.43
CA GLN A 98 12.05 4.20 -0.85
C GLN A 98 13.08 4.68 0.19
N ARG A 99 12.69 5.53 1.12
CA ARG A 99 13.55 6.02 2.22
C ARG A 99 13.47 5.16 3.48
N PHE A 100 12.54 4.21 3.54
CA PHE A 100 12.33 3.36 4.70
C PHE A 100 13.52 2.43 4.94
N SER A 101 13.84 2.22 6.21
CA SER A 101 14.71 1.14 6.68
C SER A 101 13.98 -0.21 6.64
N PHE A 102 14.71 -1.30 6.82
CA PHE A 102 14.11 -2.63 6.93
C PHE A 102 13.07 -2.70 8.05
N ALA A 103 13.36 -2.11 9.21
CA ALA A 103 12.42 -2.07 10.35
C ALA A 103 11.09 -1.35 10.00
N ASN A 104 11.14 -0.23 9.26
CA ASN A 104 9.92 0.43 8.79
C ASN A 104 9.11 -0.46 7.84
N ILE A 105 9.78 -1.17 6.88
CA ILE A 105 9.11 -2.06 5.93
C ILE A 105 8.46 -3.25 6.65
N GLU A 106 9.10 -3.82 7.65
CA GLU A 106 8.54 -4.91 8.45
C GLU A 106 7.29 -4.48 9.22
N ARG A 107 7.33 -3.27 9.80
CA ARG A 107 6.17 -2.69 10.51
C ARG A 107 4.94 -2.55 9.64
N PHE A 108 5.10 -2.09 8.39
CA PHE A 108 3.97 -1.84 7.49
C PHE A 108 3.51 -3.05 6.68
N SER A 109 4.30 -4.07 6.53
CA SER A 109 4.19 -5.17 5.56
C SER A 109 4.05 -4.71 4.10
N THR A 110 4.59 -5.46 3.17
CA THR A 110 4.56 -5.15 1.73
C THR A 110 3.12 -5.09 1.18
N ALA A 111 2.25 -6.02 1.61
CA ALA A 111 0.86 -6.06 1.18
C ALA A 111 0.08 -4.81 1.63
N SER A 112 0.33 -4.33 2.85
CA SER A 112 -0.27 -3.10 3.37
C SER A 112 0.20 -1.87 2.58
N LEU A 113 1.49 -1.75 2.27
CA LEU A 113 2.04 -0.65 1.47
C LEU A 113 1.45 -0.62 0.05
N ILE A 114 1.33 -1.78 -0.61
CA ILE A 114 0.68 -1.89 -1.92
C ILE A 114 -0.77 -1.39 -1.85
N THR A 115 -1.54 -1.81 -0.84
CA THR A 115 -2.93 -1.38 -0.67
C THR A 115 -3.04 0.13 -0.46
N ARG A 116 -2.13 0.74 0.28
CA ARG A 116 -2.09 2.19 0.53
C ARG A 116 -1.79 2.96 -0.75
N LEU A 117 -0.75 2.56 -1.50
CA LEU A 117 -0.36 3.16 -2.78
C LEU A 117 -1.44 3.02 -3.88
N THR A 118 -2.28 2.01 -3.82
CA THR A 118 -3.28 1.72 -4.86
C THR A 118 -4.69 2.08 -4.41
N ASN A 119 -5.31 1.24 -3.59
CA ASN A 119 -6.73 1.33 -3.23
C ASN A 119 -7.03 2.55 -2.36
N ASP A 120 -6.18 2.85 -1.37
CA ASP A 120 -6.40 3.98 -0.46
C ASP A 120 -6.26 5.31 -1.18
N VAL A 121 -5.20 5.48 -1.98
CA VAL A 121 -5.05 6.69 -2.81
C VAL A 121 -6.20 6.82 -3.79
N SER A 122 -6.62 5.74 -4.46
CA SER A 122 -7.76 5.76 -5.37
C SER A 122 -9.07 6.15 -4.66
N SER A 123 -9.29 5.69 -3.43
CA SER A 123 -10.45 6.05 -2.62
C SER A 123 -10.46 7.55 -2.28
N VAL A 124 -9.33 8.11 -1.84
CA VAL A 124 -9.22 9.55 -1.52
C VAL A 124 -9.32 10.40 -2.79
N GLN A 125 -8.73 9.96 -3.90
CA GLN A 125 -8.85 10.58 -5.23
C GLN A 125 -10.31 10.66 -5.70
N MET A 126 -11.06 9.55 -5.64
CA MET A 126 -12.48 9.51 -5.99
C MET A 126 -13.31 10.42 -5.09
N THR A 127 -12.97 10.48 -3.80
CA THR A 127 -13.65 11.38 -2.87
C THR A 127 -13.41 12.85 -3.20
N LEU A 128 -12.21 13.22 -3.64
CA LEU A 128 -11.95 14.58 -4.12
C LEU A 128 -12.81 14.89 -5.37
N MET A 129 -12.84 13.98 -6.34
CA MET A 129 -13.64 14.14 -7.57
C MET A 129 -15.14 14.24 -7.28
N MET A 130 -15.67 13.30 -6.49
CA MET A 130 -17.08 13.30 -6.07
C MET A 130 -17.39 14.51 -5.17
N GLY A 131 -16.47 14.86 -4.28
CA GLY A 131 -16.60 15.98 -3.38
C GLY A 131 -16.75 17.32 -4.12
N MET A 132 -15.94 17.55 -5.14
CA MET A 132 -16.04 18.76 -5.97
C MET A 132 -17.39 18.89 -6.65
N ARG A 133 -18.05 17.79 -6.98
CA ARG A 133 -19.38 17.79 -7.62
C ARG A 133 -20.51 17.72 -6.59
N MET A 134 -20.55 16.66 -5.79
CA MET A 134 -21.69 16.35 -4.92
C MET A 134 -21.72 17.15 -3.62
N LEU A 135 -20.55 17.33 -2.95
CA LEU A 135 -20.45 18.12 -1.72
C LEU A 135 -20.75 19.60 -1.93
N VAL A 136 -20.55 20.10 -3.16
CA VAL A 136 -20.88 21.48 -3.51
C VAL A 136 -22.30 21.57 -4.04
N ARG A 137 -22.68 20.70 -4.99
CA ARG A 137 -23.99 20.72 -5.64
C ARG A 137 -25.12 20.52 -4.63
N ALA A 138 -25.06 19.52 -3.74
CA ALA A 138 -26.17 19.20 -2.85
C ALA A 138 -26.53 20.34 -1.88
N PRO A 139 -25.58 21.00 -1.15
CA PRO A 139 -25.93 22.16 -0.34
C PRO A 139 -26.40 23.37 -1.17
N VAL A 140 -25.79 23.62 -2.34
CA VAL A 140 -26.20 24.74 -3.22
C VAL A 140 -27.62 24.51 -3.72
N MET A 141 -27.97 23.30 -4.19
CA MET A 141 -29.33 22.96 -4.61
C MET A 141 -30.32 23.09 -3.44
N LEU A 142 -29.99 22.54 -2.26
CA LEU A 142 -30.85 22.62 -1.09
C LEU A 142 -31.16 24.07 -0.70
N ILE A 143 -30.12 24.91 -0.58
CA ILE A 143 -30.26 26.32 -0.18
C ILE A 143 -31.01 27.10 -1.26
N THR A 144 -30.60 26.96 -2.53
CA THR A 144 -31.21 27.70 -3.63
C THR A 144 -32.67 27.29 -3.85
N ALA A 145 -32.98 25.98 -3.83
CA ALA A 145 -34.36 25.51 -3.97
C ALA A 145 -35.24 25.96 -2.79
N LEU A 146 -34.72 25.96 -1.56
CA LEU A 146 -35.42 26.45 -0.39
C LEU A 146 -35.71 27.97 -0.51
N VAL A 147 -34.69 28.76 -0.90
CA VAL A 147 -34.86 30.21 -1.15
C VAL A 147 -35.92 30.45 -2.24
N MET A 148 -35.85 29.72 -3.36
CA MET A 148 -36.83 29.85 -4.44
C MET A 148 -38.26 29.46 -4.00
N ALA A 149 -38.42 28.39 -3.22
CA ALA A 149 -39.71 28.00 -2.64
C ALA A 149 -40.28 29.10 -1.70
N LEU A 150 -39.41 29.65 -0.80
CA LEU A 150 -39.81 30.76 0.09
C LEU A 150 -40.21 32.02 -0.66
N THR A 151 -39.63 32.32 -1.81
CA THR A 151 -40.03 33.49 -2.66
C THR A 151 -41.37 33.29 -3.36
N ILE A 152 -41.81 32.05 -3.58
CA ILE A 152 -43.10 31.73 -4.17
C ILE A 152 -44.21 31.84 -3.12
N SER A 153 -44.10 31.10 -2.03
CA SER A 153 -45.08 31.12 -0.95
C SER A 153 -44.48 30.78 0.39
N LEU A 154 -44.47 31.73 1.29
CA LEU A 154 -44.01 31.52 2.67
C LEU A 154 -44.92 30.53 3.44
N GLN A 155 -46.26 30.64 3.16
CA GLN A 155 -47.26 29.79 3.81
C GLN A 155 -47.07 28.30 3.42
N LEU A 156 -46.93 28.04 2.10
CA LEU A 156 -46.72 26.66 1.62
C LEU A 156 -45.36 26.09 2.04
N SER A 157 -44.35 26.95 2.16
CA SER A 157 -42.99 26.54 2.61
C SER A 157 -42.93 26.03 4.06
N GLN A 158 -43.96 26.30 4.89
CA GLN A 158 -44.08 25.75 6.23
C GLN A 158 -44.07 24.20 6.26
N VAL A 159 -44.47 23.56 5.16
CA VAL A 159 -44.39 22.10 4.99
C VAL A 159 -42.95 21.61 5.21
N PHE A 160 -41.94 22.37 4.79
CA PHE A 160 -40.54 21.99 4.97
C PHE A 160 -40.06 22.00 6.43
N LEU A 161 -40.72 22.80 7.32
CA LEU A 161 -40.42 22.79 8.76
C LEU A 161 -40.75 21.45 9.43
N VAL A 162 -41.65 20.66 8.85
CA VAL A 162 -42.02 19.34 9.33
C VAL A 162 -41.22 18.26 8.60
N VAL A 163 -41.13 18.36 7.29
CA VAL A 163 -40.58 17.30 6.44
C VAL A 163 -39.07 17.20 6.55
N LEU A 164 -38.33 18.32 6.59
CA LEU A 164 -36.86 18.27 6.69
C LEU A 164 -36.38 17.65 8.02
N PRO A 165 -36.89 18.05 9.21
CA PRO A 165 -36.55 17.37 10.44
C PRO A 165 -36.94 15.88 10.46
N LEU A 166 -38.12 15.53 9.87
CA LEU A 166 -38.57 14.15 9.80
C LEU A 166 -37.60 13.27 8.95
N LEU A 167 -37.18 13.78 7.79
CA LEU A 167 -36.17 13.07 6.95
C LEU A 167 -34.81 12.99 7.61
N LEU A 168 -34.35 14.08 8.24
CA LEU A 168 -33.10 14.07 9.00
C LEU A 168 -33.12 13.07 10.14
N LEU A 169 -34.23 13.00 10.86
CA LEU A 169 -34.44 12.03 11.93
C LEU A 169 -34.40 10.60 11.37
N LEU A 170 -35.09 10.34 10.25
CA LEU A 170 -35.08 9.03 9.59
C LEU A 170 -33.67 8.63 9.18
N VAL A 171 -32.90 9.54 8.55
CA VAL A 171 -31.49 9.30 8.18
C VAL A 171 -30.63 9.03 9.40
N ALA A 172 -30.79 9.80 10.49
CA ALA A 172 -30.05 9.60 11.73
C ALA A 172 -30.37 8.23 12.39
N ILE A 173 -31.65 7.82 12.37
CA ILE A 173 -32.08 6.50 12.83
C ILE A 173 -31.39 5.41 12.01
N VAL A 174 -31.41 5.51 10.69
CA VAL A 174 -30.77 4.52 9.82
C VAL A 174 -29.27 4.42 10.08
N ILE A 175 -28.58 5.54 10.13
CA ILE A 175 -27.11 5.54 10.42
C ILE A 175 -26.85 4.89 11.78
N ARG A 176 -27.65 5.18 12.81
CA ARG A 176 -27.48 4.70 14.18
C ARG A 176 -27.76 3.21 14.34
N TYR A 177 -28.80 2.70 13.65
CA TYR A 177 -29.23 1.30 13.79
C TYR A 177 -28.66 0.38 12.72
N VAL A 178 -28.49 0.84 11.48
CA VAL A 178 -28.01 0.01 10.38
C VAL A 178 -26.48 -0.13 10.37
N GLY A 179 -25.76 0.89 10.85
CA GLY A 179 -24.30 0.89 10.90
C GLY A 179 -23.68 -0.37 11.52
N PRO A 180 -24.12 -0.82 12.72
CA PRO A 180 -23.62 -2.05 13.35
C PRO A 180 -23.81 -3.31 12.51
N PHE A 181 -24.93 -3.43 11.77
CA PHE A 181 -25.18 -4.58 10.89
C PHE A 181 -24.21 -4.61 9.70
N PHE A 182 -23.88 -3.44 9.11
CA PHE A 182 -22.87 -3.37 8.07
C PHE A 182 -21.46 -3.68 8.57
N THR A 183 -21.14 -3.31 9.80
CA THR A 183 -19.87 -3.70 10.43
C THR A 183 -19.80 -5.22 10.64
N ALA A 184 -20.89 -5.84 11.08
CA ALA A 184 -20.98 -7.30 11.22
C ALA A 184 -20.90 -8.01 9.85
N LEU A 185 -21.56 -7.46 8.83
CA LEU A 185 -21.48 -7.95 7.45
C LEU A 185 -20.05 -7.91 6.92
N GLN A 186 -19.35 -6.79 7.12
CA GLN A 186 -17.95 -6.67 6.73
C GLN A 186 -17.09 -7.72 7.41
N LYS A 187 -17.25 -7.91 8.72
CA LYS A 187 -16.52 -8.95 9.47
C LYS A 187 -16.78 -10.35 8.93
N SER A 188 -18.06 -10.69 8.63
CA SER A 188 -18.40 -11.99 8.05
C SER A 188 -17.81 -12.18 6.65
N THR A 189 -17.68 -11.09 5.88
CA THR A 189 -17.00 -11.10 4.56
C THR A 189 -15.51 -11.35 4.72
N ASP A 190 -14.87 -10.70 5.69
CA ASP A 190 -13.45 -10.86 5.97
C ASP A 190 -13.14 -12.29 6.47
N ASP A 191 -14.02 -12.87 7.32
CA ASP A 191 -13.92 -14.25 7.79
C ASP A 191 -14.03 -15.25 6.63
N LEU A 192 -14.92 -15.02 5.67
CA LEU A 192 -15.04 -15.86 4.47
C LEU A 192 -13.79 -15.75 3.58
N ASN A 193 -13.32 -14.51 3.35
CA ASN A 193 -12.11 -14.27 2.56
C ASN A 193 -10.88 -14.96 3.18
N LEU A 194 -10.77 -14.95 4.50
CA LEU A 194 -9.68 -15.65 5.20
C LEU A 194 -9.70 -17.15 4.92
N VAL A 195 -10.87 -17.79 4.98
CA VAL A 195 -11.02 -19.23 4.68
C VAL A 195 -10.61 -19.52 3.23
N VAL A 196 -11.06 -18.71 2.28
CA VAL A 196 -10.69 -18.86 0.86
C VAL A 196 -9.19 -18.69 0.64
N GLN A 197 -8.60 -17.67 1.28
CA GLN A 197 -7.16 -17.43 1.18
C GLN A 197 -6.33 -18.57 1.78
N GLU A 198 -6.75 -19.09 2.94
CA GLU A 198 -6.11 -20.23 3.59
C GLU A 198 -6.16 -21.48 2.70
N ASP A 199 -7.34 -21.80 2.16
CA ASP A 199 -7.55 -22.95 1.27
C ASP A 199 -6.73 -22.85 -0.02
N LEU A 200 -6.77 -21.68 -0.70
CA LEU A 200 -6.01 -21.48 -1.94
C LEU A 200 -4.48 -21.53 -1.72
N ASN A 201 -4.00 -20.99 -0.62
CA ASN A 201 -2.58 -21.06 -0.28
C ASN A 201 -2.14 -22.48 0.04
N ALA A 202 -3.01 -23.27 0.67
CA ALA A 202 -2.77 -24.65 1.08
C ALA A 202 -3.37 -25.68 0.10
N ILE A 203 -3.82 -25.30 -1.09
CA ILE A 203 -4.59 -26.17 -2.00
C ILE A 203 -3.87 -27.50 -2.33
N ARG A 204 -2.53 -27.46 -2.43
CA ARG A 204 -1.75 -28.68 -2.66
C ARG A 204 -1.83 -29.63 -1.48
N VAL A 205 -1.88 -29.10 -0.25
CA VAL A 205 -2.05 -29.91 0.98
C VAL A 205 -3.44 -30.49 1.02
N VAL A 206 -4.48 -29.68 0.75
CA VAL A 206 -5.88 -30.15 0.69
C VAL A 206 -6.01 -31.32 -0.30
N LYS A 207 -5.42 -31.17 -1.50
CA LYS A 207 -5.42 -32.21 -2.54
C LYS A 207 -4.62 -33.46 -2.14
N SER A 208 -3.44 -33.29 -1.53
CA SER A 208 -2.59 -34.42 -1.14
C SER A 208 -3.19 -35.26 0.00
N PHE A 209 -4.00 -34.65 0.86
CA PHE A 209 -4.69 -35.34 1.96
C PHE A 209 -6.15 -35.69 1.67
N VAL A 210 -6.66 -35.40 0.45
CA VAL A 210 -8.04 -35.64 0.02
C VAL A 210 -9.05 -35.09 1.04
N ARG A 211 -8.93 -33.79 1.32
CA ARG A 211 -9.74 -33.07 2.33
C ARG A 211 -10.67 -32.02 1.74
N GLU A 212 -10.99 -32.13 0.45
CA GLU A 212 -11.85 -31.21 -0.28
C GLU A 212 -13.22 -31.04 0.38
N ASP A 213 -13.85 -32.16 0.78
CA ASP A 213 -15.18 -32.15 1.39
C ASP A 213 -15.19 -31.35 2.70
N ARG A 214 -14.13 -31.47 3.50
CA ARG A 214 -14.00 -30.73 4.75
C ARG A 214 -13.86 -29.23 4.52
N GLU A 215 -13.03 -28.82 3.55
CA GLU A 215 -12.86 -27.39 3.23
C GLU A 215 -14.12 -26.84 2.58
N GLN A 216 -14.83 -27.62 1.76
CA GLN A 216 -16.13 -27.24 1.20
C GLN A 216 -17.18 -27.05 2.30
N GLU A 217 -17.22 -27.93 3.31
CA GLU A 217 -18.12 -27.77 4.46
C GLU A 217 -17.79 -26.48 5.26
N LYS A 218 -16.51 -26.22 5.55
CA LYS A 218 -16.03 -25.02 6.24
C LYS A 218 -16.42 -23.75 5.46
N PHE A 219 -16.21 -23.75 4.14
CA PHE A 219 -16.63 -22.66 3.26
C PHE A 219 -18.15 -22.44 3.31
N THR A 220 -18.93 -23.53 3.19
CA THR A 220 -20.39 -23.48 3.19
C THR A 220 -20.93 -22.88 4.49
N GLN A 221 -20.37 -23.28 5.65
CA GLN A 221 -20.75 -22.71 6.96
C GLN A 221 -20.48 -21.22 7.05
N ARG A 222 -19.31 -20.74 6.57
CA ARG A 222 -18.97 -19.32 6.57
C ARG A 222 -19.82 -18.53 5.58
N SER A 223 -20.08 -19.09 4.39
CA SER A 223 -20.95 -18.51 3.39
C SER A 223 -22.39 -18.38 3.88
N GLU A 224 -22.91 -19.38 4.60
CA GLU A 224 -24.22 -19.33 5.21
C GLU A 224 -24.32 -18.26 6.33
N THR A 225 -23.27 -18.13 7.15
CA THR A 225 -23.18 -17.05 8.15
C THR A 225 -23.19 -15.68 7.49
N LEU A 226 -22.43 -15.51 6.40
CA LEU A 226 -22.43 -14.29 5.60
C LEU A 226 -23.82 -13.99 5.02
N ARG A 227 -24.49 -15.01 4.43
CA ARG A 227 -25.84 -14.88 3.89
C ARG A 227 -26.84 -14.39 4.94
N GLN A 228 -26.86 -15.01 6.13
CA GLN A 228 -27.76 -14.62 7.22
C GLN A 228 -27.48 -13.22 7.73
N THR A 229 -26.19 -12.85 7.86
CA THR A 229 -25.78 -11.50 8.28
C THR A 229 -26.17 -10.45 7.23
N ALA A 230 -25.97 -10.78 5.96
CA ALA A 230 -26.38 -9.93 4.83
C ALA A 230 -27.90 -9.73 4.80
N GLU A 231 -28.68 -10.82 4.91
CA GLU A 231 -30.16 -10.73 4.95
C GLU A 231 -30.64 -9.81 6.07
N ARG A 232 -30.08 -9.92 7.27
CA ARG A 232 -30.44 -9.03 8.39
C ARG A 232 -30.07 -7.58 8.09
N ALA A 233 -28.86 -7.31 7.56
CA ALA A 233 -28.42 -5.97 7.22
C ALA A 233 -29.31 -5.34 6.14
N PHE A 234 -29.60 -6.07 5.07
CA PHE A 234 -30.39 -5.57 3.96
C PHE A 234 -31.90 -5.47 4.25
N SER A 235 -32.45 -6.30 5.17
CA SER A 235 -33.85 -6.20 5.57
C SER A 235 -34.20 -4.82 6.12
N PHE A 236 -33.29 -4.19 6.87
CA PHE A 236 -33.48 -2.80 7.34
C PHE A 236 -33.36 -1.78 6.21
N VAL A 237 -32.42 -1.99 5.26
CA VAL A 237 -32.25 -1.07 4.12
C VAL A 237 -33.45 -1.13 3.18
N VAL A 238 -34.01 -2.32 2.95
CA VAL A 238 -35.21 -2.50 2.11
C VAL A 238 -36.41 -1.74 2.68
N LEU A 239 -36.55 -1.62 4.00
CA LEU A 239 -37.64 -0.84 4.61
C LEU A 239 -37.41 0.69 4.49
N PHE A 240 -36.15 1.12 4.43
CA PHE A 240 -35.81 2.55 4.37
C PHE A 240 -36.31 3.24 3.10
N VAL A 241 -36.12 2.61 1.92
CA VAL A 241 -36.51 3.20 0.63
C VAL A 241 -38.02 3.45 0.54
N PRO A 242 -38.93 2.51 0.87
CA PRO A 242 -40.35 2.75 0.94
C PRO A 242 -40.78 3.86 1.92
N LEU A 243 -40.11 3.91 3.12
CA LEU A 243 -40.41 4.98 4.08
C LEU A 243 -40.03 6.36 3.56
N VAL A 244 -38.88 6.51 2.91
CA VAL A 244 -38.50 7.76 2.24
C VAL A 244 -39.49 8.09 1.15
N THR A 245 -39.88 7.13 0.30
CA THR A 245 -40.84 7.31 -0.78
C THR A 245 -42.21 7.72 -0.23
N LEU A 246 -42.65 7.15 0.89
CA LEU A 246 -43.88 7.50 1.57
C LEU A 246 -43.87 8.96 2.07
N ILE A 247 -42.76 9.38 2.71
CA ILE A 247 -42.59 10.76 3.18
C ILE A 247 -42.56 11.72 2.01
N MET A 248 -41.83 11.40 0.94
CA MET A 248 -41.78 12.22 -0.29
C MET A 248 -43.14 12.31 -0.94
N GLY A 249 -43.83 11.18 -1.14
CA GLY A 249 -45.17 11.14 -1.73
C GLY A 249 -46.19 11.90 -0.87
N GLY A 250 -46.16 11.71 0.46
CA GLY A 250 -47.00 12.45 1.39
C GLY A 250 -46.74 13.97 1.37
N THR A 251 -45.46 14.36 1.26
CA THR A 251 -45.06 15.76 1.11
C THR A 251 -45.64 16.37 -0.18
N ILE A 252 -45.47 15.67 -1.29
CA ILE A 252 -45.98 16.09 -2.60
C ILE A 252 -47.50 16.22 -2.55
N MET A 253 -48.21 15.25 -1.96
CA MET A 253 -49.66 15.28 -1.81
C MET A 253 -50.12 16.46 -0.93
N ALA A 254 -49.42 16.74 0.17
CA ALA A 254 -49.72 17.89 1.03
C ALA A 254 -49.51 19.21 0.30
N ILE A 255 -48.42 19.35 -0.49
CA ILE A 255 -48.15 20.54 -1.31
C ILE A 255 -49.22 20.71 -2.37
N MET A 256 -49.63 19.65 -3.06
CA MET A 256 -50.69 19.72 -4.09
C MET A 256 -52.06 20.05 -3.49
N TRP A 257 -52.37 19.48 -2.32
CA TRP A 257 -53.64 19.77 -1.62
C TRP A 257 -53.69 21.22 -1.13
N LEU A 258 -52.68 21.67 -0.37
CA LEU A 258 -52.66 23.04 0.17
C LEU A 258 -52.46 24.08 -0.93
N GLY A 259 -51.52 23.85 -1.85
CA GLY A 259 -51.25 24.74 -2.97
C GLY A 259 -52.44 24.83 -3.95
N GLY A 260 -53.14 23.71 -4.21
CA GLY A 260 -54.37 23.68 -5.01
C GLY A 260 -55.47 24.55 -4.38
N HIS A 261 -55.61 24.54 -3.04
CA HIS A 261 -56.54 25.40 -2.33
C HIS A 261 -56.19 26.88 -2.50
N TYR A 262 -54.90 27.25 -2.38
CA TYR A 262 -54.42 28.61 -2.62
C TYR A 262 -54.63 29.07 -4.10
N VAL A 263 -54.53 28.15 -5.06
CA VAL A 263 -54.83 28.47 -6.48
C VAL A 263 -56.33 28.76 -6.67
N VAL A 264 -57.22 27.95 -6.06
CA VAL A 264 -58.68 28.17 -6.13
C VAL A 264 -59.09 29.48 -5.44
N GLU A 265 -58.43 29.83 -4.34
CA GLU A 265 -58.64 31.12 -3.64
C GLU A 265 -58.02 32.31 -4.40
N GLY A 266 -57.26 32.08 -5.46
CA GLY A 266 -56.63 33.14 -6.25
C GLY A 266 -55.39 33.79 -5.56
N THR A 267 -54.89 33.19 -4.49
CA THR A 267 -53.71 33.68 -3.74
C THR A 267 -52.39 33.15 -4.31
N MET A 268 -52.45 32.15 -5.20
CA MET A 268 -51.30 31.55 -5.89
C MET A 268 -51.62 31.26 -7.35
N LEU A 269 -50.63 31.40 -8.25
CA LEU A 269 -50.78 31.06 -9.66
C LEU A 269 -50.47 29.57 -9.90
N SER A 270 -51.10 28.99 -10.95
CA SER A 270 -50.93 27.56 -11.27
C SER A 270 -49.49 27.19 -11.64
N GLY A 271 -48.81 28.08 -12.38
CA GLY A 271 -47.41 27.86 -12.74
C GLY A 271 -46.46 27.95 -11.54
N ASP A 272 -46.75 28.82 -10.58
CA ASP A 272 -46.02 28.90 -9.33
C ASP A 272 -46.16 27.61 -8.47
N LEU A 273 -47.34 26.97 -8.49
CA LEU A 273 -47.56 25.68 -7.84
C LEU A 273 -46.70 24.58 -8.50
N ILE A 274 -46.62 24.55 -9.83
CA ILE A 274 -45.77 23.59 -10.58
C ILE A 274 -44.29 23.81 -10.25
N ALA A 275 -43.84 25.08 -10.21
CA ALA A 275 -42.44 25.38 -9.83
C ALA A 275 -42.16 24.99 -8.38
N PHE A 276 -43.07 25.25 -7.46
CA PHE A 276 -42.98 24.88 -6.06
C PHE A 276 -42.87 23.35 -5.88
N PHE A 277 -43.67 22.58 -6.60
CA PHE A 277 -43.59 21.12 -6.63
C PHE A 277 -42.20 20.63 -7.05
N THR A 278 -41.62 21.24 -8.09
CA THR A 278 -40.30 20.92 -8.58
C THR A 278 -39.24 21.24 -7.54
N TYR A 279 -39.28 22.43 -6.91
CA TYR A 279 -38.35 22.80 -5.82
C TYR A 279 -38.48 21.88 -4.61
N ALA A 280 -39.69 21.45 -4.26
CA ALA A 280 -39.89 20.51 -3.17
C ALA A 280 -39.20 19.16 -3.46
N SER A 281 -39.34 18.66 -4.69
CA SER A 281 -38.69 17.44 -5.14
C SER A 281 -37.16 17.57 -5.07
N GLU A 282 -36.61 18.69 -5.52
CA GLU A 282 -35.16 18.95 -5.48
C GLU A 282 -34.60 19.10 -4.05
N ILE A 283 -35.37 19.74 -3.14
CA ILE A 283 -35.03 19.83 -1.71
C ILE A 283 -34.89 18.43 -1.09
N LEU A 284 -35.87 17.57 -1.35
CA LEU A 284 -35.91 16.22 -0.81
C LEU A 284 -34.75 15.34 -1.38
N MET A 285 -34.51 15.44 -2.69
CA MET A 285 -33.42 14.72 -3.37
C MET A 285 -32.03 15.20 -2.93
N SER A 286 -31.85 16.53 -2.77
CA SER A 286 -30.58 17.09 -2.33
C SER A 286 -30.22 16.66 -0.90
N LEU A 287 -31.20 16.53 -0.01
CA LEU A 287 -31.01 16.02 1.34
C LEU A 287 -30.52 14.56 1.33
N MET A 288 -31.13 13.72 0.47
CA MET A 288 -30.68 12.33 0.30
C MET A 288 -29.26 12.25 -0.26
N MET A 289 -28.90 13.15 -1.18
CA MET A 289 -27.54 13.23 -1.73
C MET A 289 -26.52 13.60 -0.65
N VAL A 290 -26.83 14.53 0.26
CA VAL A 290 -25.96 14.86 1.40
C VAL A 290 -25.69 13.63 2.26
N ALA A 291 -26.73 12.85 2.57
CA ALA A 291 -26.58 11.62 3.37
C ALA A 291 -25.64 10.59 2.71
N MET A 292 -25.78 10.39 1.39
CA MET A 292 -24.92 9.48 0.62
C MET A 292 -23.45 9.93 0.63
N VAL A 293 -23.20 11.23 0.45
CA VAL A 293 -21.85 11.81 0.45
C VAL A 293 -21.16 11.60 1.80
N MET A 294 -21.89 11.72 2.91
CA MET A 294 -21.34 11.50 4.26
C MET A 294 -20.79 10.08 4.44
N MET A 295 -21.44 9.06 3.86
CA MET A 295 -20.94 7.66 3.90
C MET A 295 -19.64 7.51 3.15
N VAL A 296 -19.53 8.07 1.93
CA VAL A 296 -18.31 8.02 1.12
C VAL A 296 -17.15 8.75 1.82
N LEU A 297 -17.44 9.90 2.43
CA LEU A 297 -16.44 10.69 3.14
C LEU A 297 -15.85 9.95 4.35
N THR A 298 -16.67 9.22 5.09
CA THR A 298 -16.23 8.45 6.25
C THR A 298 -15.19 7.39 5.85
N ARG A 299 -15.45 6.65 4.78
CA ARG A 299 -14.50 5.65 4.25
C ARG A 299 -13.19 6.30 3.81
N SER A 300 -13.28 7.41 3.09
CA SER A 300 -12.10 8.14 2.61
C SER A 300 -11.23 8.70 3.73
N ILE A 301 -11.83 9.11 4.85
CA ILE A 301 -11.09 9.55 6.04
C ILE A 301 -10.21 8.43 6.59
N ALA A 302 -10.71 7.20 6.64
CA ALA A 302 -9.92 6.05 7.08
C ALA A 302 -8.74 5.77 6.14
N CYS A 303 -8.98 5.74 4.82
CA CYS A 303 -7.93 5.58 3.81
C CYS A 303 -6.88 6.70 3.90
N GLY A 304 -7.32 7.96 4.00
CA GLY A 304 -6.42 9.09 4.12
C GLY A 304 -5.59 9.10 5.40
N LYS A 305 -6.08 8.54 6.52
CA LYS A 305 -5.26 8.36 7.73
C LYS A 305 -4.12 7.38 7.50
N ARG A 306 -4.38 6.24 6.80
CA ARG A 306 -3.34 5.25 6.48
C ARG A 306 -2.27 5.79 5.53
N ILE A 307 -2.66 6.60 4.54
CA ILE A 307 -1.71 7.30 3.65
C ILE A 307 -0.83 8.26 4.46
N VAL A 308 -1.44 9.07 5.33
CA VAL A 308 -0.71 10.04 6.17
C VAL A 308 0.26 9.33 7.12
N GLU A 309 -0.10 8.16 7.64
CA GLU A 309 0.79 7.35 8.47
C GLU A 309 2.08 6.99 7.74
N VAL A 310 2.01 6.59 6.46
CA VAL A 310 3.21 6.32 5.63
C VAL A 310 4.00 7.60 5.34
N LEU A 311 3.30 8.69 5.00
CA LEU A 311 3.95 9.95 4.65
C LEU A 311 4.67 10.62 5.83
N GLU A 312 4.23 10.37 7.06
CA GLU A 312 4.79 10.94 8.29
C GLU A 312 5.77 9.99 8.99
N GLU A 313 5.80 8.73 8.59
CA GLU A 313 6.77 7.78 9.15
C GLU A 313 8.19 8.24 8.87
N GLN A 314 8.97 8.31 9.93
CA GLN A 314 10.39 8.69 9.81
C GLN A 314 11.23 7.42 9.57
N PRO A 315 12.16 7.44 8.61
CA PRO A 315 13.15 6.39 8.49
C PRO A 315 13.91 6.23 9.81
N GLU A 316 14.02 5.01 10.32
CA GLU A 316 14.73 4.75 11.57
C GLU A 316 16.23 4.98 11.41
N ILE A 317 16.75 4.71 10.20
CA ILE A 317 18.16 4.90 9.84
C ILE A 317 18.26 6.07 8.88
N THR A 318 19.13 7.03 9.20
CA THR A 318 19.37 8.24 8.41
C THR A 318 20.87 8.55 8.35
N ASP A 319 21.27 9.33 7.34
CA ASP A 319 22.66 9.80 7.16
C ASP A 319 22.95 11.11 7.92
N SER A 320 22.16 11.43 8.96
CA SER A 320 22.28 12.71 9.67
C SER A 320 23.62 12.96 10.36
N ALA A 321 24.32 11.88 10.73
CA ALA A 321 25.64 11.92 11.37
C ALA A 321 26.79 11.49 10.42
N ALA A 322 26.48 11.22 9.15
CA ALA A 322 27.44 10.68 8.19
C ALA A 322 28.39 11.76 7.63
N ASP A 323 29.65 11.39 7.41
CA ASP A 323 30.61 12.16 6.64
C ASP A 323 30.53 11.73 5.15
N PRO A 324 30.12 12.64 4.24
CA PRO A 324 30.04 12.31 2.82
C PRO A 324 31.38 11.99 2.15
N ALA A 325 32.50 12.38 2.76
CA ALA A 325 33.82 12.10 2.22
C ALA A 325 34.36 10.72 2.60
N LEU A 326 33.73 10.06 3.57
CA LEU A 326 34.20 8.79 4.09
C LEU A 326 33.82 7.63 3.14
N THR A 327 34.82 6.81 2.80
CA THR A 327 34.67 5.61 1.97
C THR A 327 35.24 4.41 2.68
N VAL A 328 34.75 3.20 2.40
CA VAL A 328 35.25 1.95 2.99
C VAL A 328 36.58 1.59 2.33
N GLU A 329 37.69 1.84 3.02
CA GLU A 329 39.05 1.64 2.48
C GLU A 329 39.46 0.18 2.51
N ASN A 330 39.15 -0.53 3.60
CA ASN A 330 39.53 -1.92 3.82
C ASN A 330 38.37 -2.75 4.38
N GLY A 331 38.55 -4.06 4.51
CA GLY A 331 37.50 -5.00 4.91
C GLY A 331 37.57 -5.39 6.40
N GLU A 332 38.22 -4.61 7.26
CA GLU A 332 38.20 -4.83 8.71
C GLU A 332 36.79 -4.64 9.26
N VAL A 333 36.34 -5.52 10.16
CA VAL A 333 35.00 -5.43 10.79
C VAL A 333 35.16 -5.71 12.28
N ASP A 334 34.63 -4.77 13.08
CA ASP A 334 34.67 -4.86 14.55
C ASP A 334 33.26 -4.75 15.13
N PHE A 335 32.98 -5.63 16.08
CA PHE A 335 31.80 -5.55 16.96
C PHE A 335 32.33 -5.31 18.39
N ASP A 336 31.94 -4.19 18.97
CA ASP A 336 32.37 -3.77 20.31
C ASP A 336 31.16 -3.72 21.24
N HIS A 337 31.04 -4.73 22.10
CA HIS A 337 29.93 -4.90 23.06
C HIS A 337 28.57 -4.68 22.47
N VAL A 338 28.26 -5.32 21.32
CA VAL A 338 27.07 -5.12 20.55
C VAL A 338 25.87 -5.86 21.15
N TYR A 339 24.80 -5.09 21.42
CA TYR A 339 23.48 -5.60 21.78
C TYR A 339 22.48 -5.17 20.70
N PHE A 340 21.51 -6.04 20.38
CA PHE A 340 20.50 -5.74 19.37
C PHE A 340 19.15 -6.36 19.71
N LYS A 341 18.07 -5.59 19.43
CA LYS A 341 16.66 -6.01 19.47
C LYS A 341 15.92 -5.51 18.23
N TYR A 342 15.09 -6.36 17.63
CA TYR A 342 14.19 -5.94 16.55
C TYR A 342 13.07 -5.01 17.04
N HIS A 343 12.58 -5.23 18.25
CA HIS A 343 11.57 -4.40 18.89
C HIS A 343 12.12 -3.81 20.18
N LYS A 344 12.17 -2.49 20.27
CA LYS A 344 12.74 -1.77 21.43
C LYS A 344 12.07 -2.14 22.75
N ASP A 345 10.78 -2.50 22.69
CA ASP A 345 9.97 -2.88 23.86
C ASP A 345 10.12 -4.36 24.25
N SER A 346 10.93 -5.15 23.55
CA SER A 346 11.17 -6.56 23.88
C SER A 346 12.08 -6.68 25.11
N ASP A 347 11.76 -7.60 26.03
CA ASP A 347 12.62 -7.91 27.17
C ASP A 347 13.85 -8.76 26.77
N ALA A 348 13.76 -9.53 25.68
CA ALA A 348 14.83 -10.42 25.20
C ALA A 348 15.71 -9.74 24.15
N TRP A 349 17.02 -9.93 24.30
CA TRP A 349 18.02 -9.57 23.31
C TRP A 349 18.06 -10.58 22.16
N ASN A 350 18.20 -10.10 20.92
CA ASN A 350 18.49 -10.96 19.77
C ASN A 350 20.00 -11.16 19.59
N LEU A 351 20.80 -10.15 19.94
CA LEU A 351 22.24 -10.25 20.14
C LEU A 351 22.58 -9.67 21.49
N GLU A 352 23.48 -10.32 22.24
CA GLU A 352 23.85 -9.94 23.60
C GLU A 352 25.35 -10.01 23.78
N ASP A 353 25.97 -8.87 24.08
CA ASP A 353 27.38 -8.68 24.36
C ASP A 353 28.32 -9.30 23.31
N VAL A 354 28.07 -9.00 22.04
CA VAL A 354 28.88 -9.53 20.94
C VAL A 354 30.13 -8.69 20.78
N CYS A 355 31.30 -9.34 21.04
CA CYS A 355 32.62 -8.80 20.81
C CYS A 355 33.36 -9.67 19.77
N LEU A 356 33.68 -9.10 18.60
CA LEU A 356 34.29 -9.82 17.50
C LEU A 356 35.16 -8.90 16.65
N HIS A 357 36.43 -9.28 16.45
CA HIS A 357 37.36 -8.58 15.58
C HIS A 357 37.70 -9.43 14.35
N ILE A 358 37.49 -8.91 13.16
CA ILE A 358 37.74 -9.56 11.88
C ILE A 358 38.74 -8.73 11.08
N LYS A 359 39.91 -9.26 10.82
CA LYS A 359 40.93 -8.56 10.02
C LYS A 359 40.55 -8.52 8.54
N SER A 360 40.97 -7.45 7.86
CA SER A 360 40.75 -7.29 6.41
C SER A 360 41.31 -8.50 5.62
N GLY A 361 40.52 -8.97 4.66
CA GLY A 361 40.87 -10.08 3.77
C GLY A 361 40.59 -11.49 4.31
N MET A 362 40.22 -11.63 5.59
CA MET A 362 39.87 -12.93 6.17
C MET A 362 38.60 -13.52 5.57
N THR A 363 38.55 -14.85 5.55
CA THR A 363 37.31 -15.61 5.32
C THR A 363 36.81 -16.08 6.67
N VAL A 364 35.61 -15.64 7.05
CA VAL A 364 34.96 -15.93 8.33
C VAL A 364 33.74 -16.82 8.11
N GLY A 365 33.73 -17.98 8.75
CA GLY A 365 32.54 -18.84 8.79
C GLY A 365 31.68 -18.53 10.01
N ILE A 366 30.37 -18.42 9.85
CA ILE A 366 29.42 -18.19 10.94
C ILE A 366 28.49 -19.38 11.03
N LEU A 367 28.53 -20.07 12.17
CA LEU A 367 27.74 -21.27 12.48
C LEU A 367 26.84 -21.05 13.69
N GLY A 368 25.83 -21.87 13.82
CA GLY A 368 24.90 -21.85 14.96
C GLY A 368 23.54 -22.45 14.59
N GLY A 369 22.75 -22.77 15.58
CA GLY A 369 21.39 -23.32 15.39
C GLY A 369 20.43 -22.37 14.65
N THR A 370 19.29 -22.89 14.25
CA THR A 370 18.21 -22.05 13.72
C THR A 370 17.75 -21.08 14.82
N GLY A 371 17.66 -19.79 14.50
CA GLY A 371 17.27 -18.76 15.47
C GLY A 371 18.42 -18.18 16.29
N SER A 372 19.68 -18.63 16.12
CA SER A 372 20.86 -18.13 16.86
C SER A 372 21.33 -16.71 16.45
N ALA A 373 20.54 -15.97 15.67
CA ALA A 373 20.79 -14.59 15.24
C ALA A 373 21.95 -14.36 14.26
N LYS A 374 22.37 -15.38 13.48
CA LYS A 374 23.45 -15.27 12.47
C LYS A 374 23.19 -14.17 11.43
N SER A 375 22.02 -14.20 10.79
CA SER A 375 21.62 -13.19 9.80
C SER A 375 21.49 -11.80 10.42
N THR A 376 21.05 -11.72 11.67
CA THR A 376 20.98 -10.49 12.44
C THR A 376 22.35 -9.86 12.61
N LEU A 377 23.35 -10.65 13.02
CA LEU A 377 24.73 -10.19 13.22
C LEU A 377 25.29 -9.55 11.94
N VAL A 378 25.21 -10.25 10.81
CA VAL A 378 25.79 -9.75 9.56
C VAL A 378 25.00 -8.59 8.96
N SER A 379 23.69 -8.45 9.28
CA SER A 379 22.84 -7.35 8.81
C SER A 379 23.21 -6.00 9.42
N LEU A 380 23.93 -5.99 10.54
CA LEU A 380 24.43 -4.76 11.18
C LEU A 380 25.62 -4.16 10.41
N ILE A 381 26.41 -4.97 9.69
CA ILE A 381 27.59 -4.52 8.95
C ILE A 381 27.21 -3.54 7.81
N PRO A 382 26.30 -3.87 6.87
CA PRO A 382 25.84 -2.93 5.85
C PRO A 382 24.78 -1.94 6.36
N ARG A 383 24.60 -1.85 7.69
CA ARG A 383 23.62 -0.98 8.36
C ARG A 383 22.21 -1.16 7.79
N LEU A 384 21.75 -2.42 7.64
CA LEU A 384 20.35 -2.73 7.37
C LEU A 384 19.49 -2.55 8.62
N TYR A 385 20.12 -2.81 9.78
CA TYR A 385 19.67 -2.47 11.13
C TYR A 385 20.81 -1.78 11.87
N GLU A 386 20.53 -1.09 12.96
CA GLU A 386 21.54 -0.48 13.83
C GLU A 386 21.60 -1.21 15.17
N ALA A 387 22.81 -1.32 15.74
CA ALA A 387 22.98 -1.83 17.09
C ALA A 387 22.18 -1.00 18.10
N THR A 388 21.52 -1.69 19.05
CA THR A 388 20.77 -1.01 20.13
C THR A 388 21.74 -0.41 21.13
N GLU A 389 22.83 -1.15 21.46
CA GLU A 389 23.94 -0.70 22.30
C GLU A 389 25.24 -1.20 21.71
N GLY A 390 26.36 -0.55 22.04
CA GLY A 390 27.66 -0.86 21.48
C GLY A 390 27.92 -0.21 20.12
N ALA A 391 28.94 -0.67 19.41
CA ALA A 391 29.34 -0.15 18.11
C ALA A 391 29.70 -1.25 17.14
N VAL A 392 29.37 -1.03 15.85
CA VAL A 392 29.85 -1.84 14.73
C VAL A 392 30.69 -0.94 13.85
N SER A 393 31.93 -1.37 13.57
CA SER A 393 32.84 -0.60 12.73
C SER A 393 33.26 -1.38 11.50
N VAL A 394 33.46 -0.68 10.39
CA VAL A 394 34.00 -1.23 9.14
C VAL A 394 35.16 -0.35 8.68
N GLY A 395 36.31 -0.96 8.38
CA GLY A 395 37.48 -0.20 7.94
C GLY A 395 38.02 0.78 8.99
N GLY A 396 37.75 0.53 10.28
CA GLY A 396 38.18 1.35 11.41
C GLY A 396 37.25 2.51 11.77
N HIS A 397 36.10 2.66 11.08
CA HIS A 397 35.09 3.70 11.35
C HIS A 397 33.76 3.07 11.71
N ASP A 398 33.01 3.72 12.62
CA ASP A 398 31.65 3.29 12.97
C ASP A 398 30.75 3.33 11.72
N VAL A 399 29.92 2.32 11.53
CA VAL A 399 28.99 2.26 10.38
C VAL A 399 28.04 3.46 10.31
N ARG A 400 27.82 4.17 11.41
CA ARG A 400 26.99 5.39 11.49
C ARG A 400 27.69 6.62 10.93
N GLU A 401 29.02 6.62 10.82
CA GLU A 401 29.79 7.72 10.25
C GLU A 401 29.77 7.73 8.73
N TYR A 402 29.48 6.58 8.08
CA TYR A 402 29.34 6.50 6.64
C TYR A 402 27.95 6.93 6.17
N THR A 403 27.90 7.49 4.95
CA THR A 403 26.62 7.51 4.22
C THR A 403 26.20 6.08 3.89
N MET A 404 24.90 5.80 3.87
CA MET A 404 24.40 4.46 3.48
C MET A 404 24.89 4.03 2.10
N GLU A 405 25.06 4.99 1.19
CA GLU A 405 25.59 4.74 -0.14
C GLU A 405 27.05 4.27 -0.07
N ALA A 406 27.93 5.02 0.58
CA ALA A 406 29.35 4.70 0.70
C ALA A 406 29.58 3.37 1.42
N LEU A 407 28.87 3.13 2.54
CA LEU A 407 28.97 1.88 3.29
C LEU A 407 28.52 0.68 2.43
N ARG A 408 27.36 0.80 1.77
CA ARG A 408 26.80 -0.28 0.95
C ARG A 408 27.47 -0.42 -0.40
N GLN A 409 28.28 0.54 -0.86
CA GLN A 409 29.24 0.35 -1.94
C GLN A 409 30.41 -0.52 -1.51
N GLY A 410 30.92 -0.33 -0.30
CA GLY A 410 31.99 -1.13 0.27
C GLY A 410 31.57 -2.51 0.78
N CYS A 411 30.31 -2.70 1.17
CA CYS A 411 29.76 -3.93 1.72
C CYS A 411 28.68 -4.50 0.80
N ALA A 412 28.90 -5.68 0.22
CA ALA A 412 27.88 -6.40 -0.55
C ALA A 412 27.33 -7.58 0.25
N MET A 413 26.02 -7.76 0.22
CA MET A 413 25.33 -8.84 0.91
C MET A 413 24.44 -9.64 -0.05
N VAL A 414 24.60 -10.95 -0.06
CA VAL A 414 23.65 -11.89 -0.66
C VAL A 414 22.74 -12.39 0.44
N LEU A 415 21.46 -11.99 0.37
CA LEU A 415 20.47 -12.33 1.39
C LEU A 415 20.04 -13.79 1.28
N GLN A 416 19.59 -14.38 2.39
CA GLN A 416 19.05 -15.74 2.43
C GLN A 416 17.92 -15.95 1.41
N LYS A 417 16.99 -14.99 1.29
CA LYS A 417 15.95 -14.99 0.27
C LYS A 417 16.45 -14.34 -1.02
N ASN A 418 16.95 -15.16 -1.93
CA ASN A 418 17.46 -14.71 -3.22
C ASN A 418 16.34 -14.18 -4.11
N THR A 419 16.39 -12.90 -4.47
CA THR A 419 15.37 -12.24 -5.29
C THR A 419 16.00 -11.72 -6.59
N LEU A 420 15.37 -12.08 -7.72
CA LEU A 420 15.66 -11.54 -9.03
C LEU A 420 14.49 -10.66 -9.47
N PHE A 421 14.81 -9.60 -10.19
CA PHE A 421 13.81 -8.71 -10.78
C PHE A 421 13.39 -9.20 -12.16
N SER A 422 12.16 -8.85 -12.56
CA SER A 422 11.72 -9.07 -13.95
C SER A 422 12.60 -8.24 -14.90
N GLY A 423 13.09 -8.88 -15.96
CA GLY A 423 14.04 -8.30 -16.90
C GLY A 423 15.07 -9.33 -17.35
N THR A 424 16.09 -8.94 -18.08
CA THR A 424 17.14 -9.86 -18.55
C THR A 424 18.11 -10.25 -17.43
N ILE A 425 18.89 -11.33 -17.62
CA ILE A 425 20.01 -11.68 -16.72
C ILE A 425 20.99 -10.50 -16.67
N ARG A 426 21.31 -9.88 -17.78
CA ARG A 426 22.18 -8.70 -17.91
C ARG A 426 21.69 -7.54 -17.02
N GLU A 427 20.41 -7.19 -17.11
CA GLU A 427 19.80 -6.16 -16.25
C GLU A 427 19.87 -6.51 -14.78
N ASN A 428 19.62 -7.77 -14.44
CA ASN A 428 19.77 -8.25 -13.07
C ASN A 428 21.20 -8.17 -12.52
N LEU A 429 22.20 -8.42 -13.35
CA LEU A 429 23.61 -8.30 -12.97
C LEU A 429 24.03 -6.83 -12.77
N ARG A 430 23.52 -5.91 -13.58
CA ARG A 430 23.78 -4.47 -13.47
C ARG A 430 23.29 -3.83 -12.17
N TRP A 431 22.41 -4.49 -11.42
CA TRP A 431 22.11 -4.07 -10.05
C TRP A 431 23.33 -4.11 -9.12
N GLY A 432 24.32 -4.94 -9.41
CA GLY A 432 25.61 -4.94 -8.71
C GLY A 432 26.44 -3.71 -9.04
N ARG A 433 26.55 -3.39 -10.35
CA ARG A 433 27.25 -2.22 -10.87
C ARG A 433 26.68 -1.84 -12.24
N GLU A 434 26.12 -0.62 -12.35
CA GLU A 434 25.37 -0.17 -13.52
C GLU A 434 26.22 -0.09 -14.80
N ASP A 435 27.49 0.35 -14.64
CA ASP A 435 28.48 0.53 -15.74
C ASP A 435 29.31 -0.74 -16.02
N ALA A 436 28.94 -1.90 -15.45
CA ALA A 436 29.66 -3.15 -15.68
C ALA A 436 29.67 -3.53 -17.16
N THR A 437 30.87 -3.82 -17.67
CA THR A 437 31.07 -4.32 -19.03
C THR A 437 30.64 -5.78 -19.15
N ASP A 438 30.38 -6.24 -20.37
CA ASP A 438 30.01 -7.64 -20.62
C ASP A 438 31.08 -8.60 -20.14
N ALA A 439 32.37 -8.27 -20.36
CA ALA A 439 33.49 -9.08 -19.88
C ALA A 439 33.53 -9.20 -18.35
N GLU A 440 33.23 -8.13 -17.62
CA GLU A 440 33.18 -8.17 -16.15
C GLU A 440 31.98 -8.98 -15.65
N MET A 441 30.83 -8.90 -16.34
CA MET A 441 29.66 -9.72 -16.04
C MET A 441 29.94 -11.20 -16.28
N GLU A 442 30.61 -11.55 -17.38
CA GLU A 442 31.03 -12.93 -17.68
C GLU A 442 32.02 -13.45 -16.64
N GLU A 443 32.99 -12.63 -16.23
CA GLU A 443 33.95 -12.99 -15.20
C GLU A 443 33.25 -13.26 -13.86
N ALA A 444 32.37 -12.37 -13.43
CA ALA A 444 31.60 -12.54 -12.19
C ALA A 444 30.70 -13.79 -12.24
N CYS A 445 30.06 -14.05 -13.37
CA CYS A 445 29.25 -15.26 -13.57
C CYS A 445 30.10 -16.53 -13.55
N ARG A 446 31.33 -16.49 -14.08
CA ARG A 446 32.26 -17.61 -14.03
C ARG A 446 32.68 -17.91 -12.60
N MET A 447 33.00 -16.88 -11.79
CA MET A 447 33.31 -17.03 -10.38
C MET A 447 32.14 -17.61 -9.58
N ALA A 448 30.92 -17.22 -9.91
CA ALA A 448 29.69 -17.75 -9.29
C ALA A 448 29.21 -19.07 -9.93
N CYS A 449 29.96 -19.66 -10.87
CA CYS A 449 29.59 -20.84 -11.65
C CYS A 449 28.21 -20.67 -12.35
N ALA A 450 27.82 -19.44 -12.70
CA ALA A 450 26.56 -19.13 -13.37
C ALA A 450 26.67 -19.24 -14.88
N ASP A 451 27.86 -19.04 -15.45
CA ASP A 451 28.16 -19.13 -16.88
C ASP A 451 27.78 -20.49 -17.49
N GLU A 452 27.92 -21.57 -16.73
CA GLU A 452 27.60 -22.93 -17.16
C GLU A 452 26.15 -23.12 -17.59
N PHE A 453 25.19 -22.50 -16.90
CA PHE A 453 23.79 -22.60 -17.26
C PHE A 453 23.34 -21.45 -18.19
N ILE A 454 23.95 -20.26 -18.05
CA ILE A 454 23.64 -19.12 -18.93
C ILE A 454 23.98 -19.47 -20.39
N SER A 455 25.14 -20.10 -20.63
CA SER A 455 25.58 -20.53 -21.95
C SER A 455 24.67 -21.58 -22.62
N ARG A 456 23.86 -22.29 -21.82
CA ARG A 456 22.88 -23.28 -22.31
C ARG A 456 21.50 -22.66 -22.56
N MET A 457 21.26 -21.42 -22.15
CA MET A 457 20.02 -20.70 -22.40
C MET A 457 20.02 -20.16 -23.84
N PRO A 458 18.87 -20.19 -24.54
CA PRO A 458 18.81 -19.78 -25.95
C PRO A 458 19.30 -18.34 -26.19
N ASP A 459 18.97 -17.42 -25.28
CA ASP A 459 19.29 -16.00 -25.37
C ASP A 459 20.47 -15.59 -24.48
N GLY A 460 21.17 -16.55 -23.83
CA GLY A 460 22.32 -16.29 -22.98
C GLY A 460 22.04 -15.24 -21.90
N TYR A 461 22.83 -14.16 -21.83
CA TYR A 461 22.65 -13.06 -20.88
C TYR A 461 21.40 -12.20 -21.12
N ASP A 462 20.81 -12.26 -22.32
CA ASP A 462 19.59 -11.54 -22.65
C ASP A 462 18.32 -12.37 -22.37
N THR A 463 18.49 -13.58 -21.80
CA THR A 463 17.38 -14.41 -21.32
C THR A 463 16.54 -13.64 -20.29
N HIS A 464 15.22 -13.60 -20.53
CA HIS A 464 14.28 -12.93 -19.64
C HIS A 464 14.05 -13.73 -18.36
N ILE A 465 14.18 -13.07 -17.22
CA ILE A 465 13.85 -13.57 -15.89
C ILE A 465 12.47 -13.04 -15.51
N GLU A 466 11.58 -13.93 -15.11
CA GLU A 466 10.27 -13.57 -14.58
C GLU A 466 10.36 -12.99 -13.16
N GLN A 467 9.30 -12.32 -12.70
CA GLN A 467 9.22 -11.72 -11.37
C GLN A 467 9.60 -12.73 -10.27
N GLY A 468 10.56 -12.36 -9.44
CA GLY A 468 11.09 -13.24 -8.39
C GLY A 468 11.89 -14.42 -8.91
N GLY A 469 12.21 -14.48 -10.21
CA GLY A 469 12.94 -15.58 -10.84
C GLY A 469 12.14 -16.89 -10.92
N ALA A 470 10.82 -16.82 -11.19
CA ALA A 470 9.95 -18.00 -11.21
C ALA A 470 10.37 -19.05 -12.26
N ASN A 471 11.02 -18.62 -13.33
CA ASN A 471 11.49 -19.45 -14.44
C ASN A 471 12.94 -19.99 -14.28
N VAL A 472 13.59 -19.77 -13.16
CA VAL A 472 14.94 -20.31 -12.87
C VAL A 472 14.95 -21.10 -11.56
N SER A 473 15.83 -22.10 -11.48
CA SER A 473 15.96 -22.94 -10.28
C SER A 473 16.53 -22.16 -9.08
N GLY A 474 16.32 -22.66 -7.86
CA GLY A 474 16.86 -22.06 -6.64
C GLY A 474 18.40 -21.86 -6.69
N GLY A 475 19.13 -22.87 -7.13
CA GLY A 475 20.59 -22.80 -7.28
C GLY A 475 21.04 -21.83 -8.40
N GLN A 476 20.26 -21.67 -9.47
CA GLN A 476 20.52 -20.66 -10.50
C GLN A 476 20.31 -19.25 -9.96
N LYS A 477 19.21 -19.01 -9.20
CA LYS A 477 18.97 -17.73 -8.51
C LYS A 477 20.12 -17.36 -7.59
N GLN A 478 20.56 -18.31 -6.76
CA GLN A 478 21.67 -18.08 -5.82
C GLN A 478 22.92 -17.66 -6.57
N ARG A 479 23.33 -18.40 -7.60
CA ARG A 479 24.53 -18.10 -8.40
C ARG A 479 24.44 -16.73 -9.08
N LEU A 480 23.28 -16.33 -9.62
CA LEU A 480 23.09 -14.98 -10.17
C LEU A 480 23.18 -13.89 -9.10
N CYS A 481 22.62 -14.11 -7.90
CA CYS A 481 22.75 -13.16 -6.78
C CYS A 481 24.19 -13.04 -6.28
N ILE A 482 24.94 -14.15 -6.26
CA ILE A 482 26.38 -14.14 -5.92
C ILE A 482 27.16 -13.37 -7.00
N ALA A 483 26.93 -13.63 -8.30
CA ALA A 483 27.56 -12.89 -9.39
C ALA A 483 27.29 -11.37 -9.31
N ARG A 484 26.05 -10.99 -8.99
CA ARG A 484 25.65 -9.59 -8.73
C ARG A 484 26.48 -8.96 -7.61
N ALA A 485 26.69 -9.67 -6.50
CA ALA A 485 27.47 -9.18 -5.38
C ALA A 485 28.98 -9.09 -5.71
N ILE A 486 29.53 -10.03 -6.46
CA ILE A 486 30.92 -10.02 -6.93
C ILE A 486 31.21 -8.82 -7.84
N LEU A 487 30.29 -8.50 -8.77
CA LEU A 487 30.41 -7.36 -9.69
C LEU A 487 30.64 -6.03 -8.96
N ARG A 488 30.16 -5.91 -7.74
CA ARG A 488 30.35 -4.73 -6.91
C ARG A 488 31.80 -4.55 -6.43
N ARG A 489 32.62 -5.61 -6.48
CA ARG A 489 34.01 -5.64 -5.96
C ARG A 489 34.12 -5.10 -4.52
N PRO A 490 33.31 -5.62 -3.59
CA PRO A 490 33.19 -5.06 -2.24
C PRO A 490 34.45 -5.30 -1.41
N ARG A 491 34.68 -4.47 -0.37
CA ARG A 491 35.68 -4.72 0.67
C ARG A 491 35.20 -5.77 1.66
N VAL A 492 33.88 -5.85 1.89
CA VAL A 492 33.25 -6.88 2.73
C VAL A 492 32.15 -7.57 1.91
N LEU A 493 32.29 -8.88 1.71
CA LEU A 493 31.28 -9.72 1.03
C LEU A 493 30.60 -10.62 2.05
N ILE A 494 29.29 -10.50 2.17
CA ILE A 494 28.45 -11.29 3.08
C ILE A 494 27.61 -12.27 2.28
N LEU A 495 27.71 -13.55 2.61
CA LEU A 495 26.94 -14.64 2.02
C LEU A 495 26.05 -15.26 3.11
N ASP A 496 24.78 -14.83 3.18
CA ASP A 496 23.82 -15.33 4.17
C ASP A 496 23.08 -16.55 3.63
N ASP A 497 23.53 -17.74 4.02
CA ASP A 497 22.99 -19.06 3.60
C ASP A 497 22.76 -19.16 2.07
N SER A 498 23.59 -18.45 1.32
CA SER A 498 23.39 -18.21 -0.11
C SER A 498 23.90 -19.34 -1.01
N THR A 499 24.38 -20.44 -0.45
CA THR A 499 24.79 -21.64 -1.20
C THR A 499 24.00 -22.90 -0.80
N SER A 500 22.97 -22.76 0.03
CA SER A 500 22.18 -23.90 0.54
C SER A 500 21.43 -24.69 -0.54
N ALA A 501 21.03 -24.04 -1.66
CA ALA A 501 20.40 -24.69 -2.81
C ALA A 501 21.40 -25.08 -3.92
N VAL A 502 22.69 -24.93 -3.68
CA VAL A 502 23.77 -25.31 -4.60
C VAL A 502 24.37 -26.64 -4.10
N ASP A 503 24.76 -27.51 -5.01
CA ASP A 503 25.46 -28.74 -4.65
C ASP A 503 26.83 -28.47 -4.04
N THR A 504 27.33 -29.42 -3.24
CA THR A 504 28.59 -29.29 -2.45
C THR A 504 29.81 -29.03 -3.34
N ALA A 505 29.87 -29.62 -4.54
CA ALA A 505 30.99 -29.44 -5.44
C ALA A 505 31.01 -28.02 -6.03
N THR A 506 29.86 -27.52 -6.45
CA THR A 506 29.72 -26.15 -6.95
C THR A 506 29.94 -25.11 -5.85
N ASP A 507 29.48 -25.34 -4.61
CA ASP A 507 29.77 -24.48 -3.45
C ASP A 507 31.30 -24.38 -3.18
N ALA A 508 32.00 -25.50 -3.20
CA ALA A 508 33.46 -25.51 -3.04
C ALA A 508 34.18 -24.73 -4.16
N ARG A 509 33.72 -24.86 -5.41
CA ARG A 509 34.27 -24.10 -6.55
C ARG A 509 34.02 -22.59 -6.41
N ILE A 510 32.82 -22.17 -6.02
CA ILE A 510 32.51 -20.76 -5.76
C ILE A 510 33.41 -20.20 -4.67
N ARG A 511 33.57 -20.89 -3.56
CA ARG A 511 34.45 -20.46 -2.45
C ARG A 511 35.92 -20.35 -2.88
N ALA A 512 36.41 -21.31 -3.65
CA ALA A 512 37.78 -21.26 -4.19
C ALA A 512 37.96 -20.06 -5.15
N ALA A 513 37.01 -19.83 -6.04
CA ALA A 513 37.01 -18.68 -6.96
C ALA A 513 36.98 -17.33 -6.19
N LEU A 514 36.17 -17.20 -5.15
CA LEU A 514 36.10 -16.00 -4.31
C LEU A 514 37.39 -15.72 -3.56
N ARG A 515 38.11 -16.76 -3.10
CA ARG A 515 39.42 -16.60 -2.46
C ARG A 515 40.49 -16.06 -3.42
N GLN A 516 40.49 -16.55 -4.66
CA GLN A 516 41.47 -16.16 -5.68
C GLN A 516 41.17 -14.78 -6.29
N ALA A 517 39.92 -14.50 -6.58
CA ALA A 517 39.52 -13.30 -7.32
C ALA A 517 39.34 -12.05 -6.43
N LEU A 518 39.06 -12.24 -5.15
CA LEU A 518 38.85 -11.16 -4.18
C LEU A 518 39.78 -11.30 -2.96
N PRO A 519 41.13 -11.32 -3.14
CA PRO A 519 42.04 -11.60 -2.05
C PRO A 519 42.04 -10.52 -0.96
N GLY A 520 41.71 -9.26 -1.32
CA GLY A 520 41.63 -8.13 -0.37
C GLY A 520 40.26 -7.94 0.29
N SER A 521 39.26 -8.68 -0.13
CA SER A 521 37.90 -8.57 0.47
C SER A 521 37.76 -9.51 1.65
N THR A 522 37.15 -9.05 2.72
CA THR A 522 36.71 -9.90 3.84
C THR A 522 35.42 -10.63 3.44
N LYS A 523 35.36 -11.94 3.69
CA LYS A 523 34.21 -12.78 3.30
C LYS A 523 33.58 -13.35 4.56
N LEU A 524 32.34 -13.02 4.82
CA LEU A 524 31.54 -13.61 5.90
C LEU A 524 30.55 -14.60 5.28
N ILE A 525 30.65 -15.86 5.67
CA ILE A 525 29.88 -16.97 5.12
C ILE A 525 29.03 -17.56 6.24
N ILE A 526 27.74 -17.30 6.23
CA ILE A 526 26.80 -18.04 7.06
C ILE A 526 26.50 -19.34 6.34
N ALA A 527 26.77 -20.45 6.98
CA ALA A 527 26.49 -21.77 6.44
C ALA A 527 25.80 -22.66 7.46
N GLN A 528 24.95 -23.56 6.97
CA GLN A 528 24.38 -24.63 7.79
C GLN A 528 25.29 -25.87 7.82
N ARG A 529 26.15 -26.05 6.79
CA ARG A 529 27.07 -27.16 6.67
C ARG A 529 28.45 -26.74 7.13
N ILE A 530 29.05 -27.51 8.03
CA ILE A 530 30.42 -27.27 8.49
C ILE A 530 31.43 -27.37 7.33
N SER A 531 31.21 -28.28 6.37
CA SER A 531 32.03 -28.41 5.17
C SER A 531 32.17 -27.12 4.34
N SER A 532 31.23 -26.20 4.47
CA SER A 532 31.29 -24.91 3.77
C SER A 532 32.16 -23.87 4.47
N VAL A 533 32.54 -24.07 5.73
CA VAL A 533 33.30 -23.10 6.54
C VAL A 533 34.52 -23.68 7.24
N MET A 534 34.76 -24.99 7.16
CA MET A 534 35.88 -25.64 7.86
C MET A 534 37.26 -25.12 7.42
N ASP A 535 37.38 -24.62 6.18
CA ASP A 535 38.59 -24.01 5.64
C ASP A 535 38.66 -22.48 5.88
N ALA A 536 37.78 -21.91 6.69
CA ALA A 536 37.78 -20.48 7.00
C ALA A 536 38.96 -20.12 7.94
N ASP A 537 39.46 -18.89 7.80
CA ASP A 537 40.53 -18.38 8.67
C ASP A 537 40.05 -18.21 10.11
N LEU A 538 38.74 -17.93 10.28
CA LEU A 538 38.06 -17.82 11.56
C LEU A 538 36.66 -18.41 11.44
N ILE A 539 36.26 -19.22 12.41
CA ILE A 539 34.89 -19.72 12.53
C ILE A 539 34.31 -19.16 13.82
N VAL A 540 33.15 -18.55 13.73
CA VAL A 540 32.36 -18.00 14.86
C VAL A 540 31.17 -18.90 15.09
N VAL A 541 31.02 -19.39 16.31
CA VAL A 541 29.85 -20.20 16.71
C VAL A 541 28.92 -19.32 17.55
N LEU A 542 27.72 -19.09 17.02
CA LEU A 542 26.66 -18.34 17.69
C LEU A 542 25.66 -19.28 18.34
N ASP A 543 25.33 -19.00 19.59
CA ASP A 543 24.29 -19.70 20.34
C ASP A 543 23.44 -18.69 21.13
N ASP A 544 22.13 -18.71 20.92
CA ASP A 544 21.17 -17.83 21.58
C ASP A 544 21.61 -16.35 21.63
N GLY A 545 22.06 -15.82 20.49
CA GLY A 545 22.47 -14.41 20.34
C GLY A 545 23.85 -14.06 20.92
N LYS A 546 24.63 -15.03 21.41
CA LYS A 546 25.98 -14.85 21.98
C LYS A 546 27.03 -15.59 21.17
N ILE A 547 28.27 -15.13 21.23
CA ILE A 547 29.41 -15.89 20.69
C ILE A 547 29.77 -16.98 21.69
N SER A 548 29.47 -18.24 21.35
CA SER A 548 29.84 -19.42 22.13
C SER A 548 31.32 -19.77 21.96
N GLY A 549 31.93 -19.43 20.85
CA GLY A 549 33.34 -19.63 20.58
C GLY A 549 33.75 -19.08 19.22
N ALA A 550 35.04 -18.75 19.11
CA ALA A 550 35.66 -18.29 17.86
C ALA A 550 37.05 -18.90 17.73
N GLY A 551 37.40 -19.39 16.54
CA GLY A 551 38.71 -20.02 16.27
C GLY A 551 38.74 -20.77 14.95
N THR A 552 39.84 -21.47 14.68
CA THR A 552 39.94 -22.38 13.53
C THR A 552 39.17 -23.68 13.77
N HIS A 553 38.96 -24.47 12.73
CA HIS A 553 38.30 -25.78 12.82
C HIS A 553 38.92 -26.63 13.95
N ASP A 554 40.26 -26.77 13.99
CA ASP A 554 40.97 -27.60 14.99
C ASP A 554 40.80 -27.06 16.42
N GLN A 555 40.84 -25.73 16.58
CA GLN A 555 40.63 -25.08 17.88
C GLN A 555 39.21 -25.31 18.42
N LEU A 556 38.21 -25.16 17.57
CA LEU A 556 36.81 -25.37 17.95
C LEU A 556 36.49 -26.85 18.18
N MET A 557 37.12 -27.76 17.42
CA MET A 557 37.02 -29.20 17.67
C MET A 557 37.64 -29.61 19.02
N ALA A 558 38.63 -28.87 19.51
CA ALA A 558 39.21 -29.13 20.81
C ALA A 558 38.45 -28.48 21.99
N SER A 559 37.77 -27.34 21.77
CA SER A 559 37.29 -26.50 22.86
C SER A 559 35.78 -26.22 22.87
N ASN A 560 35.08 -26.32 21.73
CA ASN A 560 33.67 -25.92 21.64
C ASN A 560 32.75 -27.13 21.46
N ARG A 561 31.92 -27.40 22.46
CA ARG A 561 31.00 -28.54 22.47
C ARG A 561 29.93 -28.46 21.37
N ILE A 562 29.38 -27.28 21.14
CA ILE A 562 28.33 -27.09 20.13
C ILE A 562 28.88 -27.40 18.74
N TYR A 563 30.10 -26.90 18.44
CA TYR A 563 30.76 -27.18 17.18
C TYR A 563 31.02 -28.67 16.97
N GLN A 564 31.49 -29.38 18.02
CA GLN A 564 31.71 -30.82 17.98
C GLN A 564 30.41 -31.61 17.72
N GLU A 565 29.33 -31.25 18.40
CA GLU A 565 28.01 -31.91 18.23
C GLU A 565 27.48 -31.73 16.81
N VAL A 566 27.55 -30.52 16.25
CA VAL A 566 27.12 -30.24 14.86
C VAL A 566 28.01 -31.00 13.86
N TYR A 567 29.33 -31.04 14.08
CA TYR A 567 30.25 -31.77 13.21
C TYR A 567 29.98 -33.28 13.20
N LYS A 568 29.81 -33.90 14.37
CA LYS A 568 29.45 -35.33 14.49
C LYS A 568 28.14 -35.67 13.82
N SER A 569 27.10 -34.90 14.10
CA SER A 569 25.77 -35.08 13.51
C SER A 569 25.79 -35.01 11.97
N GLN A 570 26.60 -34.12 11.39
CA GLN A 570 26.72 -34.03 9.93
C GLN A 570 27.57 -35.12 9.31
N GLN A 571 28.55 -35.67 10.03
CA GLN A 571 29.31 -36.83 9.57
C GLN A 571 28.49 -38.12 9.63
N GLU A 572 27.75 -38.35 10.71
CA GLU A 572 26.88 -39.53 10.85
C GLU A 572 25.76 -39.52 9.79
N GLY A 573 25.19 -38.38 9.47
CA GLY A 573 24.22 -38.24 8.38
C GLY A 573 24.79 -38.56 6.99
N ALA A 574 26.07 -38.19 6.75
CA ALA A 574 26.74 -38.47 5.48
C ALA A 574 27.10 -39.96 5.29
N THR A 575 27.23 -40.73 6.37
CA THR A 575 27.51 -42.17 6.33
C THR A 575 26.25 -43.03 6.14
N ILE A 576 25.07 -42.49 6.33
CA ILE A 576 23.78 -43.19 6.14
C ILE A 576 23.28 -43.07 4.69
N ASP A 577 23.64 -41.99 4.00
CA ASP A 577 23.21 -41.70 2.61
C ASP A 577 24.23 -42.15 1.53
N GLY A 578 25.33 -42.80 1.89
CA GLY A 578 26.34 -43.42 1.02
C GLY A 578 26.16 -44.94 1.01
#